data_2801871f4ab7798a5a3c5b402820f9d7
#
_entry.id   2801871f4ab7798a5a3c5b402820f9d7
#
_cell.length_a   1.000
_cell.length_b   1.000
_cell.length_c   1.000
_cell.angle_alpha   90.00
_cell.angle_beta   90.00
_cell.angle_gamma   90.00
#
_symmetry.space_group_name_H-M   'P 1'
#
loop_
_entity.id
_entity.type
_entity.pdbx_description
1 polymer ?
#
loop_
_entity_poly.entity_id
_entity_poly.type
_entity_poly.pdbx_seq_one_letter_code
_entity_poly.pdbx_strand_id
1 'polypeptide(L)'
;MYISKRFLAVIAMLGLVLAVSACSPRAHTRGNLPDPKKVSQLKAGDISREEVIEFLGSPSSRASFGDEVWFYISEQTETFAWFEPEIKNRQVLALHFDKDGTLNKIEVSGLDQANSVIPIDRKTPTHGNKMSVLEQLVGNFRRFSGD
;
A
#
# COMPACT_ATOMS: atom_id res chain seq x y z
N MET A 1 8.40 10.37 -57.84
CA MET A 1 9.43 9.80 -56.96
C MET A 1 8.80 8.58 -56.27
N TYR A 2 9.01 7.36 -56.80
CA TYR A 2 8.38 6.13 -56.30
C TYR A 2 9.22 5.61 -55.12
N ILE A 3 8.75 5.77 -53.91
CA ILE A 3 9.32 5.11 -52.75
C ILE A 3 9.12 3.60 -52.92
N SER A 4 10.22 2.86 -53.07
CA SER A 4 10.19 1.41 -53.29
C SER A 4 9.41 0.75 -52.14
N LYS A 5 8.52 -0.21 -52.44
CA LYS A 5 7.76 -1.01 -51.45
C LYS A 5 8.69 -1.65 -50.39
N ARG A 6 9.93 -1.94 -50.77
CA ARG A 6 10.98 -2.44 -49.89
C ARG A 6 11.42 -1.41 -48.82
N PHE A 7 11.47 -0.13 -49.20
CA PHE A 7 11.83 0.95 -48.28
C PHE A 7 10.72 1.22 -47.25
N LEU A 8 9.45 1.16 -47.68
CA LEU A 8 8.30 1.23 -46.81
C LEU A 8 8.25 0.05 -45.79
N ALA A 9 8.57 -1.16 -46.25
CA ALA A 9 8.63 -2.33 -45.40
C ALA A 9 9.72 -2.21 -44.32
N VAL A 10 10.89 -1.67 -44.67
CA VAL A 10 11.99 -1.45 -43.71
C VAL A 10 11.62 -0.40 -42.66
N ILE A 11 10.97 0.70 -43.06
CA ILE A 11 10.50 1.73 -42.13
C ILE A 11 9.43 1.17 -41.20
N ALA A 12 8.49 0.37 -41.71
CA ALA A 12 7.45 -0.26 -40.90
C ALA A 12 8.05 -1.25 -39.89
N MET A 13 9.05 -2.03 -40.31
CA MET A 13 9.74 -2.97 -39.43
C MET A 13 10.55 -2.26 -38.36
N LEU A 14 11.22 -1.16 -38.68
CA LEU A 14 11.96 -0.34 -37.73
C LEU A 14 11.02 0.34 -36.71
N GLY A 15 9.87 0.83 -37.17
CA GLY A 15 8.82 1.39 -36.32
C GLY A 15 8.24 0.37 -35.33
N LEU A 16 8.06 -0.89 -35.78
CA LEU A 16 7.57 -1.98 -34.93
C LEU A 16 8.57 -2.34 -33.82
N VAL A 17 9.86 -2.38 -34.16
CA VAL A 17 10.93 -2.65 -33.19
C VAL A 17 11.01 -1.56 -32.11
N LEU A 18 10.88 -0.29 -32.50
CA LEU A 18 10.86 0.84 -31.55
C LEU A 18 9.64 0.84 -30.64
N ALA A 19 8.48 0.38 -31.14
CA ALA A 19 7.25 0.30 -30.34
C ALA A 19 7.33 -0.73 -29.21
N VAL A 20 8.07 -1.83 -29.39
CA VAL A 20 8.24 -2.88 -28.36
C VAL A 20 9.14 -2.42 -27.22
N SER A 21 10.07 -1.49 -27.47
CA SER A 21 11.00 -0.98 -26.44
C SER A 21 10.35 -0.04 -25.42
N ALA A 22 9.11 0.41 -25.66
CA ALA A 22 8.43 1.40 -24.81
C ALA A 22 7.78 0.79 -23.54
N CYS A 23 7.71 -0.54 -23.42
CA CYS A 23 7.09 -1.20 -22.29
C CYS A 23 8.11 -1.41 -21.14
N SER A 24 8.40 -0.36 -20.39
CA SER A 24 9.19 -0.46 -19.16
C SER A 24 8.29 -0.65 -17.95
N PRO A 25 8.66 -1.52 -16.99
CA PRO A 25 7.94 -1.60 -15.72
C PRO A 25 8.07 -0.28 -14.96
N ARG A 26 6.99 0.11 -14.28
CA ARG A 26 6.96 1.29 -13.41
C ARG A 26 7.14 0.84 -11.98
N ALA A 27 8.24 1.27 -11.36
CA ALA A 27 8.49 1.05 -9.95
C ALA A 27 7.91 2.21 -9.13
N HIS A 28 7.17 1.90 -8.08
CA HIS A 28 6.65 2.85 -7.13
C HIS A 28 7.10 2.45 -5.73
N THR A 29 7.69 3.41 -5.00
CA THR A 29 8.02 3.23 -3.58
C THR A 29 7.04 4.04 -2.75
N ARG A 30 6.43 3.39 -1.77
CA ARG A 30 5.49 3.99 -0.81
C ARG A 30 6.02 3.81 0.61
N GLY A 31 5.65 4.76 1.48
CA GLY A 31 6.09 4.76 2.87
C GLY A 31 7.48 5.35 3.03
N ASN A 32 7.95 5.34 4.27
CA ASN A 32 9.25 5.88 4.66
C ASN A 32 9.96 4.84 5.54
N LEU A 33 10.95 4.17 4.96
CA LEU A 33 11.86 3.35 5.75
C LEU A 33 13.09 4.19 6.09
N PRO A 34 13.45 4.31 7.36
CA PRO A 34 14.66 5.01 7.76
C PRO A 34 15.91 4.33 7.17
N ASP A 35 16.96 5.13 6.95
CA ASP A 35 18.25 4.62 6.50
C ASP A 35 18.75 3.50 7.44
N PRO A 36 19.12 2.32 6.90
CA PRO A 36 19.65 1.21 7.70
C PRO A 36 20.83 1.61 8.59
N LYS A 37 21.64 2.57 8.16
CA LYS A 37 22.73 3.11 8.97
C LYS A 37 22.23 3.85 10.22
N LYS A 38 21.12 4.57 10.12
CA LYS A 38 20.49 5.21 11.27
C LYS A 38 19.88 4.18 12.19
N VAL A 39 19.20 3.17 11.64
CA VAL A 39 18.60 2.10 12.44
C VAL A 39 19.68 1.33 13.23
N SER A 40 20.84 1.06 12.65
CA SER A 40 21.94 0.35 13.32
C SER A 40 22.57 1.16 14.47
N GLN A 41 22.35 2.45 14.53
CA GLN A 41 22.83 3.32 15.63
C GLN A 41 21.86 3.38 16.81
N LEU A 42 20.62 2.92 16.62
CA LEU A 42 19.65 2.82 17.70
C LEU A 42 20.07 1.73 18.70
N LYS A 43 20.11 2.09 19.96
CA LYS A 43 20.39 1.15 21.04
C LYS A 43 19.16 1.02 21.92
N ALA A 44 18.67 -0.20 22.08
CA ALA A 44 17.61 -0.46 23.04
C ALA A 44 18.11 -0.14 24.48
N GLY A 45 17.27 0.53 25.25
CA GLY A 45 17.54 0.95 26.62
C GLY A 45 18.06 2.36 26.79
N ASP A 46 18.56 3.03 25.73
CA ASP A 46 19.23 4.32 25.83
C ASP A 46 18.50 5.48 25.13
N ILE A 47 17.49 5.19 24.32
CA ILE A 47 16.88 6.18 23.40
C ILE A 47 15.41 6.39 23.75
N SER A 48 15.01 7.67 23.88
CA SER A 48 13.63 8.09 24.13
C SER A 48 12.82 8.21 22.82
N ARG A 49 11.48 8.33 22.94
CA ARG A 49 10.56 8.56 21.79
C ARG A 49 10.93 9.82 21.01
N GLU A 50 11.25 10.89 21.72
CA GLU A 50 11.59 12.18 21.14
C GLU A 50 12.85 12.09 20.31
N GLU A 51 13.87 11.43 20.79
CA GLU A 51 15.12 11.19 20.07
C GLU A 51 14.90 10.31 18.85
N VAL A 52 14.03 9.28 18.93
CA VAL A 52 13.67 8.46 17.78
C VAL A 52 13.00 9.29 16.70
N ILE A 53 12.08 10.21 17.04
CA ILE A 53 11.44 11.11 16.05
C ILE A 53 12.48 12.04 15.41
N GLU A 54 13.37 12.60 16.19
CA GLU A 54 14.43 13.49 15.66
C GLU A 54 15.36 12.75 14.71
N PHE A 55 15.67 11.49 15.03
CA PHE A 55 16.66 10.69 14.30
C PHE A 55 16.09 10.00 13.06
N LEU A 56 14.90 9.38 13.18
CA LEU A 56 14.25 8.62 12.10
C LEU A 56 13.11 9.37 11.40
N GLY A 57 12.59 10.42 12.02
CA GLY A 57 11.37 11.08 11.59
C GLY A 57 10.10 10.41 12.13
N SER A 58 8.94 10.87 11.66
CA SER A 58 7.64 10.35 12.10
C SER A 58 7.40 8.93 11.62
N PRO A 59 6.86 8.05 12.47
CA PRO A 59 6.48 6.69 12.08
C PRO A 59 5.27 6.68 11.12
N SER A 60 5.16 5.63 10.32
CA SER A 60 4.01 5.40 9.44
C SER A 60 2.73 5.10 10.21
N SER A 61 2.84 4.43 11.35
CA SER A 61 1.73 4.07 12.23
C SER A 61 2.21 3.88 13.67
N ARG A 62 1.29 4.05 14.63
CA ARG A 62 1.52 3.79 16.06
C ARG A 62 0.41 2.91 16.60
N ALA A 63 0.77 1.90 17.37
CA ALA A 63 -0.15 1.07 18.14
C ALA A 63 0.11 1.27 19.64
N SER A 64 -0.96 1.38 20.42
CA SER A 64 -0.91 1.62 21.86
C SER A 64 -1.76 0.62 22.65
N PHE A 65 -1.91 -0.61 22.12
CA PHE A 65 -2.59 -1.70 22.81
C PHE A 65 -1.57 -2.45 23.67
N GLY A 66 -1.41 -2.05 24.93
CA GLY A 66 -0.38 -2.54 25.83
C GLY A 66 0.85 -1.64 25.79
N ASP A 67 1.99 -2.17 25.36
CA ASP A 67 3.20 -1.38 25.13
C ASP A 67 3.07 -0.60 23.81
N GLU A 68 3.64 0.60 23.75
CA GLU A 68 3.59 1.42 22.55
C GLU A 68 4.54 0.90 21.50
N VAL A 69 4.01 0.67 20.27
CA VAL A 69 4.81 0.18 19.15
C VAL A 69 4.69 1.14 17.97
N TRP A 70 5.82 1.57 17.44
CA TRP A 70 5.90 2.41 16.25
C TRP A 70 6.34 1.63 15.04
N PHE A 71 5.61 1.78 13.94
CA PHE A 71 5.89 1.09 12.69
C PHE A 71 6.39 2.07 11.64
N TYR A 72 7.54 1.77 11.06
CA TYR A 72 8.05 2.38 9.84
C TYR A 72 7.91 1.36 8.72
N ILE A 73 7.10 1.66 7.74
CA ILE A 73 6.71 0.74 6.68
C ILE A 73 7.17 1.30 5.35
N SER A 74 7.85 0.49 4.57
CA SER A 74 8.18 0.79 3.18
C SER A 74 7.78 -0.37 2.28
N GLU A 75 7.21 -0.04 1.14
CA GLU A 75 6.79 -0.99 0.12
C GLU A 75 7.22 -0.52 -1.25
N GLN A 76 7.84 -1.41 -2.00
CA GLN A 76 8.19 -1.20 -3.40
C GLN A 76 7.32 -2.12 -4.26
N THR A 77 6.54 -1.51 -5.15
CA THR A 77 5.69 -2.20 -6.12
C THR A 77 6.18 -1.94 -7.54
N GLU A 78 6.06 -2.95 -8.39
CA GLU A 78 6.27 -2.83 -9.82
C GLU A 78 4.97 -3.10 -10.58
N THR A 79 4.66 -2.24 -11.53
CA THR A 79 3.51 -2.40 -12.42
C THR A 79 4.00 -2.52 -13.84
N PHE A 80 3.63 -3.59 -14.52
CA PHE A 80 3.92 -3.80 -15.92
C PHE A 80 2.65 -3.61 -16.75
N ALA A 81 2.68 -2.64 -17.67
CA ALA A 81 1.55 -2.29 -18.55
C ALA A 81 0.24 -2.09 -17.75
N TRP A 82 -0.76 -2.95 -17.96
CA TRP A 82 -2.08 -2.92 -17.32
C TRP A 82 -2.29 -4.03 -16.28
N PHE A 83 -1.23 -4.76 -15.92
CA PHE A 83 -1.31 -5.79 -14.90
C PHE A 83 -1.40 -5.20 -13.50
N GLU A 84 -1.88 -6.00 -12.56
CA GLU A 84 -1.91 -5.61 -11.15
C GLU A 84 -0.49 -5.32 -10.63
N PRO A 85 -0.34 -4.31 -9.75
CA PRO A 85 0.94 -4.02 -9.11
C PRO A 85 1.45 -5.23 -8.31
N GLU A 86 2.66 -5.64 -8.58
CA GLU A 86 3.33 -6.72 -7.83
C GLU A 86 4.23 -6.11 -6.75
N ILE A 87 4.11 -6.58 -5.53
CA ILE A 87 4.97 -6.16 -4.43
C ILE A 87 6.31 -6.88 -4.58
N LYS A 88 7.36 -6.12 -4.89
CA LYS A 88 8.74 -6.65 -5.03
C LYS A 88 9.51 -6.64 -3.72
N ASN A 89 9.26 -5.63 -2.89
CA ASN A 89 9.91 -5.53 -1.59
C ASN A 89 8.96 -4.87 -0.59
N ARG A 90 8.95 -5.37 0.64
CA ARG A 90 8.28 -4.74 1.78
C ARG A 90 9.18 -4.90 2.99
N GLN A 91 9.38 -3.82 3.70
CA GLN A 91 10.11 -3.81 4.96
C GLN A 91 9.29 -3.10 6.02
N VAL A 92 9.25 -3.69 7.19
CA VAL A 92 8.59 -3.15 8.37
C VAL A 92 9.61 -3.12 9.50
N LEU A 93 9.88 -1.94 10.01
CA LEU A 93 10.65 -1.73 11.23
C LEU A 93 9.65 -1.43 12.35
N ALA A 94 9.61 -2.27 13.37
CA ALA A 94 8.81 -2.09 14.57
C ALA A 94 9.71 -1.72 15.75
N LEU A 95 9.42 -0.58 16.37
CA LEU A 95 10.09 -0.07 17.56
C LEU A 95 9.15 -0.17 18.74
N HIS A 96 9.52 -0.98 19.72
CA HIS A 96 8.74 -1.19 20.94
C HIS A 96 9.27 -0.28 22.05
N PHE A 97 8.36 0.49 22.66
CA PHE A 97 8.67 1.36 23.78
C PHE A 97 8.05 0.80 25.05
N ASP A 98 8.74 0.98 26.15
CA ASP A 98 8.20 0.69 27.47
C ASP A 98 7.27 1.83 27.96
N LYS A 99 6.75 1.68 29.17
CA LYS A 99 5.83 2.67 29.77
C LYS A 99 6.50 4.02 30.03
N ASP A 100 7.80 4.03 30.25
CA ASP A 100 8.58 5.24 30.49
C ASP A 100 8.96 5.97 29.21
N GLY A 101 8.69 5.33 28.05
CA GLY A 101 8.96 5.90 26.73
C GLY A 101 10.35 5.62 26.19
N THR A 102 11.05 4.68 26.79
CA THR A 102 12.37 4.25 26.35
C THR A 102 12.23 3.11 25.34
N LEU A 103 13.06 3.13 24.27
CA LEU A 103 13.09 2.08 23.26
C LEU A 103 13.58 0.76 23.89
N ASN A 104 12.70 -0.24 23.93
CA ASN A 104 13.00 -1.55 24.53
C ASN A 104 13.48 -2.56 23.48
N LYS A 105 12.81 -2.61 22.32
CA LYS A 105 13.08 -3.64 21.29
C LYS A 105 12.96 -3.08 19.90
N ILE A 106 13.79 -3.60 19.00
CA ILE A 106 13.78 -3.29 17.56
C ILE A 106 13.52 -4.58 16.80
N GLU A 107 12.51 -4.60 15.95
CA GLU A 107 12.19 -5.73 15.06
C GLU A 107 12.18 -5.27 13.62
N VAL A 108 12.82 -6.04 12.74
CA VAL A 108 12.81 -5.81 11.30
C VAL A 108 12.21 -7.03 10.63
N SER A 109 11.16 -6.82 9.85
CA SER A 109 10.47 -7.87 9.09
C SER A 109 10.47 -7.53 7.62
N GLY A 110 10.72 -8.53 6.78
CA GLY A 110 10.70 -8.43 5.33
C GLY A 110 9.46 -9.06 4.70
N LEU A 111 9.41 -9.08 3.38
CA LEU A 111 8.33 -9.69 2.61
C LEU A 111 8.25 -11.21 2.80
N ASP A 112 9.36 -11.87 3.08
CA ASP A 112 9.49 -13.30 3.37
C ASP A 112 8.74 -13.73 4.64
N GLN A 113 8.51 -12.80 5.56
CA GLN A 113 7.74 -13.03 6.79
C GLN A 113 6.26 -12.62 6.66
N ALA A 114 5.86 -12.14 5.49
CA ALA A 114 4.47 -11.71 5.25
C ALA A 114 3.56 -12.94 5.12
N ASN A 115 2.57 -13.03 6.00
CA ASN A 115 1.51 -14.03 5.89
C ASN A 115 0.40 -13.51 4.98
N SER A 116 0.03 -14.31 3.97
CA SER A 116 -1.15 -14.04 3.17
C SER A 116 -2.40 -14.27 4.03
N VAL A 117 -3.13 -13.20 4.31
CA VAL A 117 -4.43 -13.30 4.98
C VAL A 117 -5.49 -13.60 3.93
N ILE A 118 -6.05 -14.80 3.93
CA ILE A 118 -7.20 -15.14 3.11
C ILE A 118 -8.44 -14.58 3.82
N PRO A 119 -9.15 -13.60 3.25
CA PRO A 119 -10.38 -13.10 3.83
C PRO A 119 -11.39 -14.26 3.99
N ILE A 120 -11.95 -14.39 5.18
CA ILE A 120 -13.00 -15.38 5.43
C ILE A 120 -14.27 -14.82 4.80
N ASP A 121 -14.90 -15.63 3.93
CA ASP A 121 -16.15 -15.32 3.22
C ASP A 121 -17.38 -15.36 4.17
N ARG A 122 -17.20 -14.84 5.39
CA ARG A 122 -18.22 -14.81 6.42
C ARG A 122 -19.08 -13.56 6.26
N LYS A 123 -20.25 -13.72 5.69
CA LYS A 123 -21.26 -12.67 5.63
C LYS A 123 -21.91 -12.51 7.00
N THR A 124 -21.81 -11.36 7.59
CA THR A 124 -22.59 -11.00 8.77
C THR A 124 -24.02 -10.69 8.31
N PRO A 125 -25.06 -11.47 8.70
CA PRO A 125 -26.43 -11.15 8.34
C PRO A 125 -26.80 -9.85 9.03
N THR A 126 -26.87 -8.77 8.27
CA THR A 126 -27.43 -7.53 8.75
C THR A 126 -28.95 -7.66 8.62
N HIS A 127 -29.67 -7.53 9.74
CA HIS A 127 -31.12 -7.36 9.75
C HIS A 127 -31.45 -5.95 9.26
N GLY A 128 -31.23 -5.72 7.96
CA GLY A 128 -31.77 -4.56 7.28
C GLY A 128 -33.25 -4.78 7.07
N ASN A 129 -34.07 -3.78 7.42
CA ASN A 129 -35.49 -3.78 7.12
C ASN A 129 -35.64 -3.83 5.59
N LYS A 130 -35.92 -5.01 5.04
CA LYS A 130 -36.15 -5.19 3.60
C LYS A 130 -37.54 -4.60 3.29
N MET A 131 -37.63 -3.28 3.17
CA MET A 131 -38.80 -2.71 2.55
C MET A 131 -38.89 -3.20 1.11
N SER A 132 -40.01 -3.83 0.80
CA SER A 132 -40.32 -4.25 -0.57
C SER A 132 -40.26 -3.02 -1.49
N VAL A 133 -39.80 -3.20 -2.72
CA VAL A 133 -39.76 -2.14 -3.74
C VAL A 133 -41.15 -1.51 -3.93
N LEU A 134 -42.19 -2.32 -3.75
CA LEU A 134 -43.58 -1.84 -3.76
C LEU A 134 -43.92 -0.95 -2.57
N GLU A 135 -43.46 -1.22 -1.37
CA GLU A 135 -43.60 -0.39 -0.19
C GLU A 135 -42.90 0.98 -0.32
N GLN A 136 -41.73 0.99 -0.94
CA GLN A 136 -41.01 2.23 -1.24
C GLN A 136 -41.75 3.09 -2.28
N LEU A 137 -42.32 2.46 -3.30
CA LEU A 137 -43.12 3.18 -4.31
C LEU A 137 -44.41 3.77 -3.70
N VAL A 138 -45.16 2.98 -2.94
CA VAL A 138 -46.40 3.44 -2.30
C VAL A 138 -46.14 4.48 -1.20
N GLY A 139 -45.05 4.35 -0.44
CA GLY A 139 -44.62 5.32 0.58
C GLY A 139 -44.26 6.69 -0.01
N ASN A 140 -43.65 6.70 -1.20
CA ASN A 140 -43.34 7.93 -1.90
C ASN A 140 -44.57 8.63 -2.50
N PHE A 141 -45.54 7.87 -3.03
CA PHE A 141 -46.79 8.46 -3.55
C PHE A 141 -47.60 9.15 -2.46
N ARG A 142 -47.64 8.59 -1.25
CA ARG A 142 -48.40 9.17 -0.13
C ARG A 142 -47.78 10.48 0.39
N ARG A 143 -46.53 10.76 0.09
CA ARG A 143 -45.84 11.98 0.50
C ARG A 143 -46.19 13.20 -0.37
N PHE A 144 -46.69 12.95 -1.59
CA PHE A 144 -47.08 13.99 -2.53
C PHE A 144 -48.60 14.27 -2.58
N SER A 145 -49.44 13.52 -1.82
CA SER A 145 -50.87 13.69 -1.75
C SER A 145 -51.32 14.22 -0.36
N GLY A 146 -50.51 15.03 0.27
CA GLY A 146 -50.79 15.68 1.53
C GLY A 146 -51.32 17.11 1.26
N ASP A 147 -52.59 17.23 1.14
CA ASP A 147 -53.33 18.44 1.41
C ASP A 147 -54.45 18.12 2.36
#